data_182288b814ffb7c453a90c4612697ac6
#
_entry.id   182288b814ffb7c453a90c4612697ac6
#
_cell.length_a   1.000
_cell.length_b   1.000
_cell.length_c   1.000
_cell.angle_alpha   90.00
_cell.angle_beta   90.00
_cell.angle_gamma   90.00
#
_symmetry.space_group_name_H-M   'P 1'
#
loop_
_entity.id
_entity.type
_entity.pdbx_description
1 polymer ?
#
loop_
_entity_poly.entity_id
_entity_poly.type
_entity_poly.pdbx_seq_one_letter_code
_entity_poly.pdbx_strand_id
1 'polypeptide(L)'
;MSYVSADLPRGARRTTYDVPGGALVGVELAPEQPRGTVLLVPGLTGRKEDLAAVLPDLAAAGWRVVALDLRGQHESVGPDDPAAYTVDALAADLLAVADLLGTPLHLLGHSFGGLVARAAVLRRPAAFRSLVLLASGPSALTGPRVDVFAFLPAVIESGGMAAVADASDALSGGDGLGRPLPDAVRVFQRVRWLASSPVGLLAMGEAISTEPDRVDALRATGVPVLVAHGEADDAWPPAVQADMARRLGAAHEVIAGAVHSPAVEQPEATAKALLAFWG
;
A
#
# COMPACT_ATOMS: atom_id res chain seq x y z
N MET A 1 -14.01 10.95 10.83
CA MET A 1 -12.66 10.47 10.47
C MET A 1 -12.56 9.01 10.84
N SER A 2 -12.25 8.18 9.88
CA SER A 2 -11.95 6.76 10.12
C SER A 2 -10.50 6.64 10.58
N TYR A 3 -10.26 5.80 11.59
CA TYR A 3 -8.91 5.46 12.05
C TYR A 3 -8.64 4.01 11.70
N VAL A 4 -7.36 3.67 11.47
CA VAL A 4 -6.96 2.28 11.33
C VAL A 4 -7.24 1.54 12.64
N SER A 5 -8.03 0.48 12.57
CA SER A 5 -8.32 -0.38 13.72
C SER A 5 -7.42 -1.62 13.69
N ALA A 6 -7.02 -2.10 14.85
CA ALA A 6 -6.41 -3.42 14.99
C ALA A 6 -7.44 -4.56 14.77
N ASP A 7 -8.73 -4.24 14.91
CA ASP A 7 -9.79 -5.21 14.72
C ASP A 7 -10.04 -5.47 13.24
N LEU A 8 -10.00 -6.73 12.87
CA LEU A 8 -10.31 -7.15 11.52
C LEU A 8 -11.82 -7.08 11.26
N PRO A 9 -12.26 -6.81 10.02
CA PRO A 9 -13.66 -6.89 9.64
C PRO A 9 -14.25 -8.27 9.98
N ARG A 10 -15.53 -8.29 10.34
CA ARG A 10 -16.23 -9.54 10.67
C ARG A 10 -16.13 -10.55 9.51
N GLY A 11 -15.69 -11.75 9.80
CA GLY A 11 -15.49 -12.83 8.82
C GLY A 11 -14.14 -12.80 8.11
N ALA A 12 -13.37 -11.74 8.28
CA ALA A 12 -12.01 -11.71 7.77
C ALA A 12 -11.11 -12.67 8.57
N ARG A 13 -10.18 -13.30 7.87
CA ARG A 13 -9.23 -14.24 8.46
C ARG A 13 -7.80 -13.84 8.14
N ARG A 14 -6.90 -14.07 9.07
CA ARG A 14 -5.47 -13.93 8.85
C ARG A 14 -4.96 -15.10 8.00
N THR A 15 -4.11 -14.80 7.04
CA THR A 15 -3.51 -15.77 6.11
C THR A 15 -2.00 -15.58 6.05
N THR A 16 -1.29 -16.64 5.72
CA THR A 16 0.16 -16.61 5.50
C THR A 16 0.46 -17.21 4.14
N TYR A 17 1.36 -16.57 3.40
CA TYR A 17 1.79 -16.98 2.08
C TYR A 17 3.30 -17.23 2.12
N ASP A 18 3.69 -18.49 1.93
CA ASP A 18 5.11 -18.85 1.84
C ASP A 18 5.62 -18.54 0.44
N VAL A 19 6.52 -17.58 0.35
CA VAL A 19 7.15 -17.15 -0.90
C VAL A 19 8.67 -17.32 -0.81
N PRO A 20 9.41 -17.35 -1.92
CA PRO A 20 10.87 -17.54 -1.87
C PRO A 20 11.61 -16.58 -0.94
N GLY A 21 11.06 -15.39 -0.72
CA GLY A 21 11.64 -14.37 0.16
C GLY A 21 11.27 -14.48 1.64
N GLY A 22 10.50 -15.48 2.05
CA GLY A 22 9.98 -15.67 3.42
C GLY A 22 8.45 -15.71 3.46
N ALA A 23 7.89 -15.74 4.65
CA ALA A 23 6.44 -15.76 4.84
C ALA A 23 5.87 -14.33 4.82
N LEU A 24 4.85 -14.09 4.00
CA LEU A 24 4.09 -12.85 4.02
C LEU A 24 2.74 -13.07 4.69
N VAL A 25 2.36 -12.13 5.54
CA VAL A 25 1.09 -12.20 6.28
C VAL A 25 0.06 -11.28 5.63
N GLY A 26 -1.15 -11.79 5.49
CA GLY A 26 -2.28 -11.06 4.93
C GLY A 26 -3.55 -11.23 5.75
N VAL A 27 -4.55 -10.45 5.36
CA VAL A 27 -5.93 -10.59 5.80
C VAL A 27 -6.80 -10.85 4.59
N GLU A 28 -7.61 -11.89 4.65
CA GLU A 28 -8.51 -12.30 3.59
C GLU A 28 -9.96 -12.20 4.03
N LEU A 29 -10.81 -11.67 3.16
CA LEU A 29 -12.25 -11.75 3.24
C LEU A 29 -12.82 -12.19 1.88
N ALA A 30 -13.63 -13.24 1.87
CA ALA A 30 -14.18 -13.79 0.63
C ALA A 30 -15.62 -14.26 0.83
N PRO A 31 -16.50 -14.12 -0.18
CA PRO A 31 -17.77 -14.80 -0.23
C PRO A 31 -17.57 -16.29 -0.50
N GLU A 32 -18.62 -17.10 -0.34
CA GLU A 32 -18.58 -18.55 -0.63
C GLU A 32 -18.17 -18.85 -2.08
N GLN A 33 -18.62 -18.04 -3.04
CA GLN A 33 -18.32 -18.19 -4.46
C GLN A 33 -17.78 -16.88 -5.02
N PRO A 34 -16.46 -16.65 -4.93
CA PRO A 34 -15.87 -15.40 -5.42
C PRO A 34 -15.85 -15.35 -6.95
N ARG A 35 -16.22 -14.18 -7.50
CA ARG A 35 -16.15 -13.88 -8.95
C ARG A 35 -14.73 -13.65 -9.46
N GLY A 36 -13.78 -13.45 -8.56
CA GLY A 36 -12.37 -13.22 -8.83
C GLY A 36 -11.63 -12.82 -7.57
N THR A 37 -10.33 -12.58 -7.71
CA THR A 37 -9.44 -12.22 -6.61
C THR A 37 -8.88 -10.81 -6.80
N VAL A 38 -8.82 -10.07 -5.70
CA VAL A 38 -8.18 -8.75 -5.59
C VAL A 38 -7.07 -8.84 -4.56
N LEU A 39 -5.86 -8.44 -4.93
CA LEU A 39 -4.71 -8.31 -4.04
C LEU A 39 -4.44 -6.83 -3.76
N LEU A 40 -4.43 -6.45 -2.49
CA LEU A 40 -4.21 -5.10 -2.01
C LEU A 40 -2.86 -4.99 -1.31
N VAL A 41 -2.07 -3.99 -1.69
CA VAL A 41 -0.69 -3.79 -1.23
C VAL A 41 -0.56 -2.42 -0.58
N PRO A 42 -0.07 -2.31 0.68
CA PRO A 42 0.02 -1.06 1.41
C PRO A 42 1.22 -0.20 0.99
N GLY A 43 1.25 1.03 1.51
CA GLY A 43 2.38 1.94 1.36
C GLY A 43 3.61 1.57 2.20
N LEU A 44 4.66 2.39 2.13
CA LEU A 44 5.97 2.14 2.74
C LEU A 44 5.89 1.89 4.26
N THR A 45 5.18 2.74 4.97
CA THR A 45 4.97 2.63 6.42
C THR A 45 3.63 1.98 6.76
N GLY A 46 2.95 1.48 5.73
CA GLY A 46 1.63 0.88 5.84
C GLY A 46 1.66 -0.58 6.26
N ARG A 47 0.47 -1.17 6.21
CA ARG A 47 0.22 -2.59 6.45
C ARG A 47 -1.17 -2.96 5.97
N LYS A 48 -1.50 -4.25 6.02
CA LYS A 48 -2.79 -4.81 5.58
C LYS A 48 -4.01 -4.16 6.25
N GLU A 49 -3.89 -3.75 7.53
CA GLU A 49 -4.99 -3.10 8.25
C GLU A 49 -5.35 -1.72 7.70
N ASP A 50 -4.41 -1.01 7.07
CA ASP A 50 -4.68 0.28 6.42
C ASP A 50 -5.67 0.13 5.24
N LEU A 51 -5.79 -1.08 4.71
CA LEU A 51 -6.69 -1.43 3.62
C LEU A 51 -7.92 -2.24 4.09
N ALA A 52 -7.99 -2.58 5.38
CA ALA A 52 -9.02 -3.47 5.90
C ALA A 52 -10.43 -2.89 5.82
N ALA A 53 -10.59 -1.56 5.90
CA ALA A 53 -11.88 -0.91 5.89
C ALA A 53 -12.65 -1.06 4.55
N VAL A 54 -11.95 -1.29 3.43
CA VAL A 54 -12.61 -1.50 2.12
C VAL A 54 -12.95 -2.97 1.85
N LEU A 55 -12.43 -3.93 2.64
CA LEU A 55 -12.67 -5.36 2.42
C LEU A 55 -14.15 -5.75 2.44
N PRO A 56 -14.97 -5.27 3.41
CA PRO A 56 -16.38 -5.67 3.47
C PRO A 56 -17.18 -5.34 2.22
N ASP A 57 -17.03 -4.13 1.70
CA ASP A 57 -17.76 -3.68 0.51
C ASP A 57 -17.33 -4.46 -0.75
N LEU A 58 -16.03 -4.70 -0.90
CA LEU A 58 -15.50 -5.48 -2.00
C LEU A 58 -15.94 -6.95 -1.92
N ALA A 59 -15.93 -7.54 -0.73
CA ALA A 59 -16.40 -8.92 -0.54
C ALA A 59 -17.91 -9.04 -0.75
N ALA A 60 -18.72 -8.07 -0.30
CA ALA A 60 -20.16 -8.01 -0.55
C ALA A 60 -20.48 -7.91 -2.04
N ALA A 61 -19.59 -7.27 -2.83
CA ALA A 61 -19.69 -7.24 -4.29
C ALA A 61 -19.20 -8.52 -5.00
N GLY A 62 -18.83 -9.56 -4.23
CA GLY A 62 -18.46 -10.87 -4.76
C GLY A 62 -16.97 -11.10 -4.97
N TRP A 63 -16.08 -10.21 -4.49
CA TRP A 63 -14.66 -10.40 -4.65
C TRP A 63 -14.02 -11.17 -3.47
N ARG A 64 -13.09 -12.05 -3.76
CA ARG A 64 -12.10 -12.51 -2.78
C ARG A 64 -11.07 -11.43 -2.63
N VAL A 65 -10.96 -10.83 -1.46
CA VAL A 65 -10.05 -9.70 -1.21
C VAL A 65 -8.95 -10.12 -0.24
N VAL A 66 -7.72 -9.87 -0.62
CA VAL A 66 -6.53 -10.15 0.20
C VAL A 66 -5.74 -8.85 0.35
N ALA A 67 -5.55 -8.39 1.58
CA ALA A 67 -4.63 -7.30 1.90
C ALA A 67 -3.36 -7.89 2.53
N LEU A 68 -2.17 -7.49 2.07
CA LEU A 68 -0.87 -8.01 2.51
C LEU A 68 -0.09 -6.98 3.34
N ASP A 69 0.77 -7.47 4.24
CA ASP A 69 1.97 -6.74 4.64
C ASP A 69 3.10 -7.05 3.65
N LEU A 70 3.81 -6.05 3.16
CA LEU A 70 5.04 -6.26 2.41
C LEU A 70 6.13 -6.83 3.35
N ARG A 71 7.11 -7.50 2.79
CA ARG A 71 8.27 -7.98 3.53
C ARG A 71 8.88 -6.85 4.38
N GLY A 72 9.21 -7.15 5.63
CA GLY A 72 9.73 -6.19 6.61
C GLY A 72 8.68 -5.28 7.25
N GLN A 73 7.42 -5.38 6.84
CA GLN A 73 6.33 -4.65 7.48
C GLN A 73 5.61 -5.54 8.50
N HIS A 74 5.38 -4.99 9.68
CA HIS A 74 4.57 -5.55 10.77
C HIS A 74 4.79 -7.07 10.97
N GLU A 75 3.92 -7.92 10.42
CA GLU A 75 3.95 -9.37 10.64
C GLU A 75 4.68 -10.14 9.54
N SER A 76 5.01 -9.49 8.43
CA SER A 76 5.82 -10.06 7.34
C SER A 76 7.30 -9.83 7.62
N VAL A 77 7.89 -10.69 8.43
CA VAL A 77 9.31 -10.57 8.81
C VAL A 77 10.20 -10.71 7.57
N GLY A 78 11.29 -9.97 7.54
CA GLY A 78 12.27 -10.02 6.45
C GLY A 78 13.72 -10.06 6.96
N PRO A 79 14.69 -10.36 6.10
CA PRO A 79 16.10 -10.47 6.48
C PRO A 79 16.75 -9.09 6.71
N ASP A 80 17.89 -9.09 7.39
CA ASP A 80 18.75 -7.91 7.57
C ASP A 80 19.64 -7.67 6.33
N ASP A 81 19.03 -7.72 5.14
CA ASP A 81 19.68 -7.50 3.85
C ASP A 81 18.91 -6.43 3.06
N PRO A 82 19.47 -5.24 2.83
CA PRO A 82 18.79 -4.18 2.06
C PRO A 82 18.35 -4.62 0.65
N ALA A 83 19.09 -5.53 0.02
CA ALA A 83 18.74 -6.02 -1.32
C ALA A 83 17.40 -6.75 -1.37
N ALA A 84 16.94 -7.28 -0.25
CA ALA A 84 15.63 -7.93 -0.12
C ALA A 84 14.43 -6.96 -0.21
N TYR A 85 14.66 -5.65 -0.14
CA TYR A 85 13.62 -4.62 -0.07
C TYR A 85 13.59 -3.67 -1.28
N THR A 86 14.32 -4.02 -2.35
CA THR A 86 14.20 -3.29 -3.61
C THR A 86 12.80 -3.44 -4.19
N VAL A 87 12.34 -2.47 -5.00
CA VAL A 87 11.05 -2.55 -5.69
C VAL A 87 10.92 -3.86 -6.47
N ASP A 88 12.00 -4.31 -7.12
CA ASP A 88 12.00 -5.55 -7.89
C ASP A 88 11.94 -6.82 -7.01
N ALA A 89 12.59 -6.82 -5.84
CA ALA A 89 12.51 -7.95 -4.90
C ALA A 89 11.10 -8.09 -4.31
N LEU A 90 10.51 -6.97 -3.89
CA LEU A 90 9.13 -6.94 -3.38
C LEU A 90 8.10 -7.27 -4.48
N ALA A 91 8.34 -6.87 -5.73
CA ALA A 91 7.52 -7.26 -6.86
C ALA A 91 7.56 -8.77 -7.13
N ALA A 92 8.72 -9.42 -6.91
CA ALA A 92 8.83 -10.88 -7.01
C ALA A 92 7.98 -11.58 -5.95
N ASP A 93 7.91 -11.05 -4.73
CA ASP A 93 7.01 -11.55 -3.69
C ASP A 93 5.55 -11.45 -4.10
N LEU A 94 5.12 -10.30 -4.64
CA LEU A 94 3.74 -10.13 -5.12
C LEU A 94 3.39 -11.12 -6.22
N LEU A 95 4.32 -11.41 -7.13
CA LEU A 95 4.11 -12.40 -8.18
C LEU A 95 3.97 -13.80 -7.61
N ALA A 96 4.77 -14.17 -6.61
CA ALA A 96 4.65 -15.46 -5.93
C ALA A 96 3.32 -15.59 -5.17
N VAL A 97 2.88 -14.54 -4.47
CA VAL A 97 1.55 -14.51 -3.85
C VAL A 97 0.44 -14.59 -4.89
N ALA A 98 0.56 -13.90 -6.02
CA ALA A 98 -0.42 -13.97 -7.11
C ALA A 98 -0.56 -15.40 -7.63
N ASP A 99 0.54 -16.15 -7.77
CA ASP A 99 0.50 -17.56 -8.19
C ASP A 99 -0.24 -18.44 -7.17
N LEU A 100 -0.02 -18.22 -5.87
CA LEU A 100 -0.72 -18.94 -4.79
C LEU A 100 -2.22 -18.60 -4.74
N LEU A 101 -2.61 -17.38 -5.11
CA LEU A 101 -4.00 -16.93 -5.14
C LEU A 101 -4.76 -17.34 -6.42
N GLY A 102 -4.03 -17.70 -7.48
CA GLY A 102 -4.57 -17.98 -8.81
C GLY A 102 -4.62 -16.74 -9.70
N THR A 103 -3.86 -16.78 -10.79
CA THR A 103 -3.80 -15.72 -11.80
C THR A 103 -4.78 -15.99 -12.96
N PRO A 104 -5.22 -14.95 -13.72
CA PRO A 104 -4.98 -13.52 -13.48
C PRO A 104 -5.90 -12.93 -12.41
N LEU A 105 -5.38 -11.99 -11.61
CA LEU A 105 -6.12 -11.29 -10.57
C LEU A 105 -6.07 -9.75 -10.73
N HIS A 106 -6.89 -9.04 -9.96
CA HIS A 106 -6.81 -7.58 -9.85
C HIS A 106 -5.78 -7.20 -8.78
N LEU A 107 -4.94 -6.21 -9.08
CA LEU A 107 -3.90 -5.73 -8.18
C LEU A 107 -4.15 -4.26 -7.83
N LEU A 108 -4.06 -3.92 -6.54
CA LEU A 108 -4.04 -2.54 -6.07
C LEU A 108 -2.78 -2.31 -5.26
N GLY A 109 -2.06 -1.23 -5.57
CA GLY A 109 -0.95 -0.75 -4.74
C GLY A 109 -1.21 0.67 -4.25
N HIS A 110 -1.13 0.86 -2.93
CA HIS A 110 -1.20 2.17 -2.29
C HIS A 110 0.20 2.77 -2.15
N SER A 111 0.38 4.02 -2.56
CA SER A 111 1.64 4.76 -2.35
C SER A 111 2.86 3.98 -2.87
N PHE A 112 3.85 3.70 -2.03
CA PHE A 112 5.00 2.85 -2.37
C PHE A 112 4.57 1.47 -2.90
N GLY A 113 3.52 0.87 -2.32
CA GLY A 113 2.94 -0.36 -2.84
C GLY A 113 2.48 -0.26 -4.29
N GLY A 114 2.13 0.93 -4.77
CA GLY A 114 1.84 1.19 -6.18
C GLY A 114 3.07 1.07 -7.08
N LEU A 115 4.24 1.52 -6.61
CA LEU A 115 5.51 1.34 -7.33
C LEU A 115 5.89 -0.15 -7.43
N VAL A 116 5.72 -0.90 -6.33
CA VAL A 116 5.95 -2.35 -6.27
C VAL A 116 4.95 -3.10 -7.17
N ALA A 117 3.67 -2.76 -7.10
CA ALA A 117 2.61 -3.35 -7.93
C ALA A 117 2.86 -3.08 -9.42
N ARG A 118 3.26 -1.86 -9.77
CA ARG A 118 3.67 -1.51 -11.14
C ARG A 118 4.84 -2.39 -11.61
N ALA A 119 5.86 -2.59 -10.79
CA ALA A 119 6.99 -3.44 -11.13
C ALA A 119 6.57 -4.92 -11.34
N ALA A 120 5.63 -5.43 -10.53
CA ALA A 120 5.09 -6.77 -10.72
C ALA A 120 4.34 -6.90 -12.06
N VAL A 121 3.52 -5.89 -12.43
CA VAL A 121 2.83 -5.85 -13.74
C VAL A 121 3.85 -5.78 -14.88
N LEU A 122 4.88 -4.95 -14.79
CA LEU A 122 5.92 -4.85 -15.83
C LEU A 122 6.65 -6.17 -16.05
N ARG A 123 6.89 -6.95 -15.00
CA ARG A 123 7.57 -8.26 -15.09
C ARG A 123 6.70 -9.35 -15.67
N ARG A 124 5.40 -9.37 -15.35
CA ARG A 124 4.46 -10.41 -15.81
C ARG A 124 3.05 -9.85 -15.99
N PRO A 125 2.80 -9.09 -17.07
CA PRO A 125 1.49 -8.48 -17.30
C PRO A 125 0.32 -9.47 -17.29
N ALA A 126 0.53 -10.66 -17.85
CA ALA A 126 -0.51 -11.70 -17.93
C ALA A 126 -1.01 -12.23 -16.57
N ALA A 127 -0.30 -11.96 -15.47
CA ALA A 127 -0.74 -12.32 -14.12
C ALA A 127 -1.86 -11.39 -13.59
N PHE A 128 -2.12 -10.27 -14.26
CA PHE A 128 -3.01 -9.24 -13.75
C PHE A 128 -4.11 -8.86 -14.75
N ARG A 129 -5.36 -8.84 -14.27
CA ARG A 129 -6.52 -8.35 -15.03
C ARG A 129 -6.54 -6.84 -15.11
N SER A 130 -6.10 -6.18 -14.05
CA SER A 130 -5.97 -4.72 -13.95
C SER A 130 -5.03 -4.32 -12.82
N LEU A 131 -4.60 -3.07 -12.85
CA LEU A 131 -3.83 -2.42 -11.81
C LEU A 131 -4.55 -1.16 -11.31
N VAL A 132 -4.66 -1.00 -10.01
CA VAL A 132 -5.04 0.28 -9.38
C VAL A 132 -3.80 0.88 -8.72
N LEU A 133 -3.47 2.09 -9.11
CA LEU A 133 -2.46 2.95 -8.46
C LEU A 133 -3.22 3.91 -7.54
N LEU A 134 -3.27 3.58 -6.25
CA LEU A 134 -3.98 4.37 -5.23
C LEU A 134 -2.99 5.31 -4.54
N ALA A 135 -3.16 6.62 -4.69
CA ALA A 135 -2.28 7.63 -4.09
C ALA A 135 -0.79 7.36 -4.36
N SER A 136 -0.46 6.99 -5.60
CA SER A 136 0.89 6.62 -6.04
C SER A 136 1.31 7.43 -7.26
N GLY A 137 2.62 7.53 -7.53
CA GLY A 137 3.15 8.40 -8.55
C GLY A 137 3.82 7.70 -9.74
N PRO A 138 4.21 8.50 -10.76
CA PRO A 138 4.90 7.99 -11.94
C PRO A 138 6.33 7.55 -11.67
N SER A 139 6.97 8.14 -10.67
CA SER A 139 8.39 8.01 -10.37
C SER A 139 8.66 8.25 -8.87
N ALA A 140 9.90 8.52 -8.52
CA ALA A 140 10.34 8.86 -7.18
C ALA A 140 9.43 9.89 -6.50
N LEU A 141 9.24 9.70 -5.20
CA LEU A 141 8.63 10.71 -4.33
C LEU A 141 9.59 11.90 -4.20
N THR A 142 9.05 13.11 -4.20
CA THR A 142 9.80 14.36 -4.05
C THR A 142 9.12 15.29 -3.05
N GLY A 143 9.86 16.31 -2.59
CA GLY A 143 9.31 17.31 -1.68
C GLY A 143 9.35 16.90 -0.20
N PRO A 144 8.64 17.60 0.69
CA PRO A 144 8.81 17.49 2.15
C PRO A 144 8.63 16.09 2.72
N ARG A 145 7.80 15.26 2.10
CA ARG A 145 7.60 13.88 2.59
C ARG A 145 8.83 13.00 2.42
N VAL A 146 9.64 13.22 1.37
CA VAL A 146 10.88 12.45 1.18
C VAL A 146 11.96 12.90 2.15
N ASP A 147 11.96 14.16 2.56
CA ASP A 147 12.94 14.70 3.48
C ASP A 147 12.90 13.99 4.85
N VAL A 148 11.73 13.48 5.25
CA VAL A 148 11.57 12.68 6.47
C VAL A 148 12.45 11.42 6.42
N PHE A 149 12.60 10.80 5.27
CA PHE A 149 13.42 9.59 5.14
C PHE A 149 14.92 9.86 5.30
N ALA A 150 15.38 11.08 5.02
CA ALA A 150 16.77 11.48 5.22
C ALA A 150 17.18 11.48 6.71
N PHE A 151 16.24 11.65 7.62
CA PHE A 151 16.49 11.63 9.08
C PHE A 151 16.37 10.25 9.70
N LEU A 152 15.74 9.29 9.03
CA LEU A 152 15.50 7.95 9.59
C LEU A 152 16.77 7.23 10.04
N PRO A 153 17.91 7.26 9.30
CA PRO A 153 19.13 6.60 9.76
C PRO A 153 19.57 7.09 11.14
N ALA A 154 19.63 8.41 11.37
CA ALA A 154 20.02 8.98 12.64
C ALA A 154 19.02 8.68 13.77
N VAL A 155 17.72 8.67 13.47
CA VAL A 155 16.68 8.31 14.43
C VAL A 155 16.79 6.83 14.83
N ILE A 156 16.99 5.93 13.87
CA ILE A 156 17.16 4.50 14.15
C ILE A 156 18.46 4.25 14.94
N GLU A 157 19.55 4.93 14.62
CA GLU A 157 20.82 4.83 15.37
C GLU A 157 20.66 5.30 16.83
N SER A 158 19.84 6.30 17.08
CA SER A 158 19.63 6.87 18.41
C SER A 158 18.85 5.96 19.37
N GLY A 159 17.96 5.09 18.88
CA GLY A 159 17.10 4.26 19.75
C GLY A 159 16.25 3.23 19.02
N GLY A 160 16.67 2.84 17.81
CA GLY A 160 15.99 1.80 17.02
C GLY A 160 14.56 2.21 16.60
N MET A 161 13.74 1.21 16.37
CA MET A 161 12.33 1.43 15.97
C MET A 161 11.49 2.08 17.08
N ALA A 162 11.94 2.05 18.33
CA ALA A 162 11.29 2.77 19.42
C ALA A 162 11.43 4.29 19.22
N ALA A 163 12.62 4.77 18.86
CA ALA A 163 12.83 6.19 18.55
C ALA A 163 12.02 6.63 17.31
N VAL A 164 11.87 5.77 16.30
CA VAL A 164 11.00 6.02 15.14
C VAL A 164 9.53 6.16 15.58
N ALA A 165 9.07 5.28 16.47
CA ALA A 165 7.71 5.36 17.01
C ALA A 165 7.50 6.66 17.80
N ASP A 166 8.44 7.04 18.65
CA ASP A 166 8.38 8.28 19.44
C ASP A 166 8.38 9.53 18.54
N ALA A 167 9.22 9.55 17.51
CA ALA A 167 9.24 10.64 16.52
C ALA A 167 7.92 10.71 15.72
N SER A 168 7.37 9.57 15.33
CA SER A 168 6.08 9.50 14.65
C SER A 168 4.94 10.01 15.53
N ASP A 169 4.92 9.64 16.81
CA ASP A 169 3.92 10.11 17.77
C ASP A 169 4.01 11.64 17.95
N ALA A 170 5.22 12.19 18.02
CA ALA A 170 5.45 13.62 18.15
C ALA A 170 4.98 14.41 16.91
N LEU A 171 5.20 13.87 15.71
CA LEU A 171 4.78 14.49 14.45
C LEU A 171 3.27 14.35 14.21
N SER A 172 2.70 13.21 14.63
CA SER A 172 1.28 12.89 14.44
C SER A 172 0.39 13.44 15.56
N GLY A 173 0.84 14.37 16.36
CA GLY A 173 0.25 14.86 17.64
C GLY A 173 -1.24 15.17 17.70
N GLY A 174 -2.00 14.70 16.69
CA GLY A 174 -3.45 14.80 16.63
C GLY A 174 -4.03 14.26 15.31
N ASP A 175 -5.33 14.36 15.18
CA ASP A 175 -6.15 13.93 14.03
C ASP A 175 -6.08 14.90 12.81
N GLY A 176 -5.05 15.72 12.73
CA GLY A 176 -4.95 16.82 11.74
C GLY A 176 -5.77 18.07 12.09
N LEU A 177 -6.62 17.98 13.11
CA LEU A 177 -7.42 19.08 13.64
C LEU A 177 -6.96 19.49 15.05
N GLY A 178 -5.78 19.02 15.48
CA GLY A 178 -5.21 19.32 16.80
C GLY A 178 -5.83 18.53 17.97
N ARG A 179 -6.67 17.52 17.69
CA ARG A 179 -7.23 16.64 18.72
C ARG A 179 -6.36 15.38 18.88
N PRO A 180 -6.10 14.92 20.11
CA PRO A 180 -5.34 13.70 20.34
C PRO A 180 -5.99 12.50 19.66
N LEU A 181 -5.18 11.62 19.07
CA LEU A 181 -5.68 10.33 18.58
C LEU A 181 -6.17 9.48 19.75
N PRO A 182 -7.23 8.65 19.55
CA PRO A 182 -7.64 7.66 20.55
C PRO A 182 -6.47 6.77 21.00
N ASP A 183 -6.41 6.42 22.28
CA ASP A 183 -5.31 5.62 22.85
C ASP A 183 -5.09 4.29 22.11
N ALA A 184 -6.16 3.59 21.74
CA ALA A 184 -6.09 2.36 20.97
C ALA A 184 -5.39 2.56 19.62
N VAL A 185 -5.64 3.68 18.94
CA VAL A 185 -5.00 4.02 17.66
C VAL A 185 -3.50 4.31 17.87
N ARG A 186 -3.15 5.07 18.91
CA ARG A 186 -1.74 5.36 19.24
C ARG A 186 -0.96 4.10 19.59
N VAL A 187 -1.53 3.23 20.45
CA VAL A 187 -0.94 1.94 20.81
C VAL A 187 -0.73 1.09 19.55
N PHE A 188 -1.73 1.03 18.70
CA PHE A 188 -1.66 0.27 17.47
C PHE A 188 -0.61 0.82 16.49
N GLN A 189 -0.50 2.15 16.31
CA GLN A 189 0.55 2.76 15.50
C GLN A 189 1.94 2.47 16.07
N ARG A 190 2.11 2.50 17.40
CA ARG A 190 3.38 2.18 18.04
C ARG A 190 3.79 0.71 17.83
N VAL A 191 2.88 -0.22 18.03
CA VAL A 191 3.12 -1.65 17.76
C VAL A 191 3.58 -1.88 16.32
N ARG A 192 3.01 -1.18 15.37
CA ARG A 192 3.38 -1.20 13.96
C ARG A 192 4.86 -0.85 13.73
N TRP A 193 5.31 0.26 14.32
CA TRP A 193 6.69 0.67 14.19
C TRP A 193 7.65 -0.34 14.82
N LEU A 194 7.34 -0.79 16.04
CA LEU A 194 8.20 -1.73 16.78
C LEU A 194 8.34 -3.09 16.08
N ALA A 195 7.35 -3.51 15.30
CA ALA A 195 7.36 -4.77 14.57
C ALA A 195 7.96 -4.66 13.15
N SER A 196 8.24 -3.45 12.66
CA SER A 196 8.81 -3.25 11.33
C SER A 196 10.32 -3.42 11.32
N SER A 197 10.87 -3.93 10.19
CA SER A 197 12.31 -4.06 9.98
C SER A 197 12.96 -2.67 9.81
N PRO A 198 13.97 -2.29 10.62
CA PRO A 198 14.71 -1.05 10.40
C PRO A 198 15.46 -1.05 9.06
N VAL A 199 16.05 -2.18 8.67
CA VAL A 199 16.73 -2.34 7.37
C VAL A 199 15.73 -2.20 6.23
N GLY A 200 14.56 -2.84 6.35
CA GLY A 200 13.49 -2.73 5.36
C GLY A 200 12.97 -1.30 5.24
N LEU A 201 12.77 -0.60 6.36
CA LEU A 201 12.29 0.79 6.34
C LEU A 201 13.28 1.71 5.62
N LEU A 202 14.58 1.58 5.88
CA LEU A 202 15.63 2.38 5.24
C LEU A 202 15.72 2.07 3.74
N ALA A 203 15.77 0.79 3.36
CA ALA A 203 15.90 0.39 1.97
C ALA A 203 14.67 0.77 1.12
N MET A 204 13.45 0.61 1.65
CA MET A 204 12.24 1.07 0.98
C MET A 204 12.16 2.60 0.90
N GLY A 205 12.69 3.33 1.91
CA GLY A 205 12.81 4.79 1.91
C GLY A 205 13.76 5.28 0.80
N GLU A 206 14.87 4.59 0.57
CA GLU A 206 15.76 4.85 -0.56
C GLU A 206 15.08 4.52 -1.89
N ALA A 207 14.43 3.37 -1.99
CA ALA A 207 13.76 2.93 -3.19
C ALA A 207 12.66 3.90 -3.65
N ILE A 208 11.83 4.42 -2.73
CA ILE A 208 10.78 5.39 -3.09
C ILE A 208 11.36 6.74 -3.55
N SER A 209 12.56 7.09 -3.07
CA SER A 209 13.25 8.35 -3.40
C SER A 209 14.04 8.28 -4.71
N THR A 210 14.25 7.08 -5.27
CA THR A 210 15.08 6.86 -6.45
C THR A 210 14.36 6.15 -7.60
N GLU A 211 13.09 5.77 -7.42
CA GLU A 211 12.33 5.00 -8.42
C GLU A 211 12.18 5.78 -9.73
N PRO A 212 12.59 5.22 -10.87
CA PRO A 212 12.48 5.89 -12.16
C PRO A 212 11.04 5.99 -12.66
N ASP A 213 10.79 6.94 -13.58
CA ASP A 213 9.52 7.01 -14.30
C ASP A 213 9.39 5.81 -15.24
N ARG A 214 8.34 5.01 -15.05
CA ARG A 214 8.05 3.82 -15.86
C ARG A 214 6.66 3.86 -16.49
N VAL A 215 6.06 5.05 -16.61
CA VAL A 215 4.69 5.22 -17.13
C VAL A 215 4.56 4.65 -18.54
N ASP A 216 5.49 4.97 -19.44
CA ASP A 216 5.41 4.51 -20.83
C ASP A 216 5.59 2.98 -20.94
N ALA A 217 6.47 2.40 -20.10
CA ALA A 217 6.62 0.95 -20.03
C ALA A 217 5.34 0.28 -19.51
N LEU A 218 4.69 0.85 -18.47
CA LEU A 218 3.42 0.34 -17.95
C LEU A 218 2.31 0.42 -19.01
N ARG A 219 2.19 1.54 -19.72
CA ARG A 219 1.24 1.70 -20.81
C ARG A 219 1.41 0.64 -21.89
N ALA A 220 2.65 0.32 -22.25
CA ALA A 220 2.98 -0.68 -23.26
C ALA A 220 2.56 -2.11 -22.88
N THR A 221 2.30 -2.40 -21.61
CA THR A 221 1.81 -3.72 -21.16
C THR A 221 0.38 -4.03 -21.62
N GLY A 222 -0.42 -3.00 -21.89
CA GLY A 222 -1.84 -3.13 -22.21
C GLY A 222 -2.74 -3.53 -21.02
N VAL A 223 -2.20 -3.68 -19.81
CA VAL A 223 -2.99 -3.95 -18.61
C VAL A 223 -3.85 -2.73 -18.28
N PRO A 224 -5.18 -2.87 -18.10
CA PRO A 224 -6.05 -1.77 -17.71
C PRO A 224 -5.60 -1.15 -16.37
N VAL A 225 -5.52 0.19 -16.30
CA VAL A 225 -5.08 0.91 -15.10
C VAL A 225 -6.15 1.90 -14.64
N LEU A 226 -6.35 1.97 -13.32
CA LEU A 226 -7.01 3.08 -12.64
C LEU A 226 -5.97 3.84 -11.83
N VAL A 227 -5.90 5.15 -11.99
CA VAL A 227 -5.21 6.06 -11.07
C VAL A 227 -6.26 6.68 -10.17
N ALA A 228 -6.19 6.42 -8.86
CA ALA A 228 -7.10 6.98 -7.87
C ALA A 228 -6.31 7.66 -6.75
N HIS A 229 -6.76 8.82 -6.28
CA HIS A 229 -6.06 9.54 -5.22
C HIS A 229 -7.00 10.44 -4.43
N GLY A 230 -6.55 10.87 -3.25
CA GLY A 230 -7.26 11.88 -2.48
C GLY A 230 -7.24 13.26 -3.16
N GLU A 231 -8.29 14.03 -2.95
CA GLU A 231 -8.43 15.40 -3.44
C GLU A 231 -7.27 16.30 -3.01
N ALA A 232 -6.72 16.06 -1.82
CA ALA A 232 -5.63 16.83 -1.21
C ALA A 232 -4.37 15.98 -0.97
N ASP A 233 -4.07 15.00 -1.85
CA ASP A 233 -2.88 14.17 -1.69
C ASP A 233 -1.61 15.03 -1.63
N ASP A 234 -0.85 14.87 -0.54
CA ASP A 234 0.34 15.66 -0.21
C ASP A 234 1.66 14.89 -0.43
N ALA A 235 1.59 13.64 -0.91
CA ALA A 235 2.76 12.86 -1.31
C ALA A 235 3.06 13.05 -2.81
N TRP A 236 2.23 12.54 -3.68
CA TRP A 236 2.25 12.91 -5.09
C TRP A 236 1.08 13.87 -5.35
N PRO A 237 1.35 15.16 -5.66
CA PRO A 237 0.30 16.14 -5.88
C PRO A 237 -0.75 15.66 -6.89
N PRO A 238 -2.04 15.97 -6.70
CA PRO A 238 -3.12 15.58 -7.61
C PRO A 238 -2.82 15.83 -9.08
N ALA A 239 -2.17 16.95 -9.40
CA ALA A 239 -1.78 17.28 -10.79
C ALA A 239 -0.76 16.29 -11.39
N VAL A 240 0.15 15.76 -10.57
CA VAL A 240 1.14 14.74 -11.00
C VAL A 240 0.45 13.41 -11.29
N GLN A 241 -0.50 13.01 -10.45
CA GLN A 241 -1.26 11.78 -10.63
C GLN A 241 -2.23 11.88 -11.82
N ALA A 242 -2.87 13.03 -12.02
CA ALA A 242 -3.68 13.30 -13.21
C ALA A 242 -2.86 13.26 -14.50
N ASP A 243 -1.62 13.83 -14.51
CA ASP A 243 -0.71 13.70 -15.65
C ASP A 243 -0.31 12.25 -15.91
N MET A 244 0.00 11.49 -14.86
CA MET A 244 0.28 10.06 -14.99
C MET A 244 -0.91 9.31 -15.61
N ALA A 245 -2.14 9.54 -15.14
CA ALA A 245 -3.35 8.93 -15.69
C ALA A 245 -3.51 9.24 -17.19
N ARG A 246 -3.33 10.50 -17.58
CA ARG A 246 -3.38 10.94 -18.98
C ARG A 246 -2.32 10.26 -19.85
N ARG A 247 -1.06 10.17 -19.37
CA ARG A 247 0.05 9.51 -20.08
C ARG A 247 -0.19 8.01 -20.23
N LEU A 248 -0.80 7.37 -19.24
CA LEU A 248 -1.20 5.95 -19.28
C LEU A 248 -2.39 5.71 -20.22
N GLY A 249 -3.24 6.70 -20.47
CA GLY A 249 -4.57 6.50 -21.03
C GLY A 249 -5.50 5.75 -20.06
N ALA A 250 -5.28 5.93 -18.76
CA ALA A 250 -5.94 5.22 -17.69
C ALA A 250 -7.24 5.93 -17.23
N ALA A 251 -8.13 5.16 -16.59
CA ALA A 251 -9.21 5.73 -15.79
C ALA A 251 -8.61 6.57 -14.63
N HIS A 252 -9.28 7.66 -14.27
CA HIS A 252 -8.81 8.57 -13.24
C HIS A 252 -9.95 8.93 -12.29
N GLU A 253 -9.71 8.78 -10.97
CA GLU A 253 -10.71 9.05 -9.94
C GLU A 253 -10.11 9.87 -8.80
N VAL A 254 -10.84 10.90 -8.36
CA VAL A 254 -10.46 11.74 -7.23
C VAL A 254 -11.39 11.48 -6.06
N ILE A 255 -10.84 11.02 -4.95
CA ILE A 255 -11.60 10.70 -3.74
C ILE A 255 -11.75 11.99 -2.91
N ALA A 256 -12.93 12.57 -2.96
CA ALA A 256 -13.24 13.81 -2.26
C ALA A 256 -13.06 13.65 -0.74
N GLY A 257 -12.47 14.67 -0.10
CA GLY A 257 -12.22 14.70 1.34
C GLY A 257 -11.12 13.76 1.82
N ALA A 258 -10.39 13.09 0.92
CA ALA A 258 -9.21 12.30 1.25
C ALA A 258 -7.91 13.06 0.98
N VAL A 259 -6.86 12.68 1.70
CA VAL A 259 -5.48 13.15 1.53
C VAL A 259 -4.67 12.00 0.92
N HIS A 260 -3.72 11.42 1.66
CA HIS A 260 -2.83 10.40 1.12
C HIS A 260 -3.29 8.94 1.35
N SER A 261 -4.22 8.72 2.26
CA SER A 261 -4.68 7.37 2.64
C SER A 261 -6.19 7.18 2.39
N PRO A 262 -6.67 7.24 1.13
CA PRO A 262 -8.11 7.23 0.82
C PRO A 262 -8.85 6.01 1.40
N ALA A 263 -8.23 4.84 1.45
CA ALA A 263 -8.84 3.63 2.02
C ALA A 263 -9.10 3.73 3.54
N VAL A 264 -8.36 4.59 4.25
CA VAL A 264 -8.54 4.90 5.67
C VAL A 264 -9.47 6.09 5.86
N GLU A 265 -9.24 7.14 5.09
CA GLU A 265 -9.88 8.45 5.26
C GLU A 265 -11.30 8.47 4.72
N GLN A 266 -11.55 7.80 3.60
CA GLN A 266 -12.83 7.72 2.88
C GLN A 266 -13.07 6.29 2.34
N PRO A 267 -13.21 5.27 3.21
CA PRO A 267 -13.27 3.87 2.79
C PRO A 267 -14.43 3.56 1.85
N GLU A 268 -15.64 4.09 2.12
CA GLU A 268 -16.81 3.85 1.29
C GLU A 268 -16.65 4.45 -0.12
N ALA A 269 -16.15 5.70 -0.21
CA ALA A 269 -15.90 6.34 -1.50
C ALA A 269 -14.80 5.62 -2.27
N THR A 270 -13.75 5.16 -1.58
CA THR A 270 -12.68 4.37 -2.17
C THR A 270 -13.20 3.03 -2.70
N ALA A 271 -13.96 2.28 -1.90
CA ALA A 271 -14.56 1.02 -2.33
C ALA A 271 -15.47 1.21 -3.56
N LYS A 272 -16.28 2.28 -3.57
CA LYS A 272 -17.15 2.63 -4.71
C LYS A 272 -16.35 2.87 -5.98
N ALA A 273 -15.25 3.63 -5.92
CA ALA A 273 -14.38 3.88 -7.06
C ALA A 273 -13.75 2.59 -7.60
N LEU A 274 -13.27 1.72 -6.71
CA LEU A 274 -12.71 0.42 -7.06
C LEU A 274 -13.75 -0.49 -7.73
N LEU A 275 -14.95 -0.57 -7.19
CA LEU A 275 -16.04 -1.37 -7.75
C LEU A 275 -16.51 -0.85 -9.12
N ALA A 276 -16.53 0.47 -9.31
CA ALA A 276 -16.85 1.06 -10.62
C ALA A 276 -15.82 0.68 -11.69
N PHE A 277 -14.57 0.48 -11.32
CA PHE A 277 -13.51 0.09 -12.25
C PHE A 277 -13.47 -1.43 -12.52
N TRP A 278 -13.77 -2.26 -11.52
CA TRP A 278 -13.72 -3.72 -11.68
C TRP A 278 -15.04 -4.32 -12.19
N GLY A 279 -16.12 -3.56 -12.21
CA GLY A 279 -17.44 -3.94 -12.73
C GLY A 279 -18.25 -4.74 -11.71
#